data_5eb3a0fbfd37b4dc7b30c2e3ebb918cd
#
_entry.id   5eb3a0fbfd37b4dc7b30c2e3ebb918cd
#
_cell.length_a   1.000
_cell.length_b   1.000
_cell.length_c   1.000
_cell.angle_alpha   90.00
_cell.angle_beta   90.00
_cell.angle_gamma   90.00
#
_symmetry.space_group_name_H-M   'P 1'
#
loop_
_entity.id
_entity.type
_entity.pdbx_description
1 polymer ?
#
loop_
_entity_poly.entity_id
_entity_poly.type
_entity_poly.pdbx_seq_one_letter_code
_entity_poly.pdbx_strand_id
1 'polypeptide(L)'
;MWNRRHAEAETLGRVATVLEQNIHLAAPECRALDLACGRGANALYMAAAGLAVTAWDLSPVAISRLDRAAVEEGLVVQAAVRDVIASPPEPRTFDLILVSFFLERGLAPAIAAALKPGGLLYYQTYSRAAVTDEGPSSEQFRLDDNELLELFPTLKIRVYREERLLGDTHRGWRDMAMLVAEKA
;
A
#
# COMPACT_ATOMS: atom_id res chain seq x y z
N MET A 1 -6.11 19.01 -2.88
CA MET A 1 -6.94 18.22 -1.91
C MET A 1 -6.05 17.46 -0.93
N TRP A 2 -5.12 16.62 -1.36
CA TRP A 2 -4.26 15.77 -0.51
C TRP A 2 -3.38 16.56 0.49
N ASN A 3 -2.69 17.62 0.06
CA ASN A 3 -1.85 18.45 0.95
C ASN A 3 -2.60 18.95 2.19
N ARG A 4 -3.87 19.35 2.04
CA ARG A 4 -4.68 19.80 3.17
C ARG A 4 -5.01 18.68 4.15
N ARG A 5 -5.41 17.50 3.65
CA ARG A 5 -5.65 16.32 4.49
C ARG A 5 -4.41 15.90 5.28
N HIS A 6 -3.23 15.92 4.64
CA HIS A 6 -1.98 15.58 5.30
C HIS A 6 -1.53 16.66 6.30
N ALA A 7 -1.84 17.94 6.04
CA ALA A 7 -1.51 19.02 6.97
C ALA A 7 -2.33 18.99 8.27
N GLU A 8 -3.62 18.67 8.15
CA GLU A 8 -4.59 18.67 9.26
C GLU A 8 -4.50 17.41 10.16
N ALA A 9 -3.85 16.35 9.71
CA ALA A 9 -3.77 15.11 10.47
C ALA A 9 -2.70 15.17 11.57
N GLU A 10 -3.03 14.77 12.78
CA GLU A 10 -2.14 14.85 13.96
C GLU A 10 -1.10 13.71 13.99
N THR A 11 -1.35 12.57 13.36
CA THR A 11 -0.49 11.38 13.42
C THR A 11 -0.01 10.95 12.02
N LEU A 12 1.01 10.10 11.97
CA LEU A 12 1.51 9.47 10.73
C LEU A 12 0.50 8.48 10.12
N GLY A 13 -0.50 8.07 10.87
CA GLY A 13 -1.44 7.03 10.49
C GLY A 13 -1.13 5.69 11.13
N ARG A 14 -1.87 4.65 10.72
CA ARG A 14 -1.63 3.27 11.15
C ARG A 14 -0.93 2.48 10.06
N VAL A 15 -0.14 1.51 10.45
CA VAL A 15 0.42 0.51 9.54
C VAL A 15 -0.73 -0.29 8.91
N ALA A 16 -0.64 -0.56 7.62
CA ALA A 16 -1.64 -1.35 6.92
C ALA A 16 -1.60 -2.80 7.42
N THR A 17 -2.76 -3.36 7.71
CA THR A 17 -2.89 -4.72 8.25
C THR A 17 -2.27 -5.78 7.34
N VAL A 18 -2.37 -5.60 6.01
CA VAL A 18 -1.71 -6.50 5.04
C VAL A 18 -0.20 -6.54 5.26
N LEU A 19 0.42 -5.41 5.58
CA LEU A 19 1.85 -5.34 5.87
C LEU A 19 2.16 -5.94 7.24
N GLU A 20 1.46 -5.50 8.28
CA GLU A 20 1.69 -5.92 9.66
C GLU A 20 1.58 -7.44 9.83
N GLN A 21 0.56 -8.05 9.23
CA GLN A 21 0.32 -9.49 9.32
C GLN A 21 1.27 -10.34 8.46
N ASN A 22 1.86 -9.76 7.40
CA ASN A 22 2.59 -10.53 6.40
C ASN A 22 4.04 -10.11 6.20
N ILE A 23 4.59 -9.18 7.01
CA ILE A 23 5.98 -8.70 6.85
C ILE A 23 6.99 -9.85 6.92
N HIS A 24 6.68 -10.95 7.63
CA HIS A 24 7.50 -12.13 7.72
C HIS A 24 7.72 -12.87 6.39
N LEU A 25 6.92 -12.57 5.35
CA LEU A 25 7.11 -13.11 3.99
C LEU A 25 8.14 -12.32 3.17
N ALA A 26 8.50 -11.10 3.61
CA ALA A 26 9.52 -10.30 2.96
C ALA A 26 10.92 -10.85 3.28
N ALA A 27 11.78 -10.94 2.25
CA ALA A 27 13.17 -11.29 2.47
C ALA A 27 13.90 -10.15 3.24
N PRO A 28 14.89 -10.48 4.09
CA PRO A 28 15.73 -9.46 4.71
C PRO A 28 16.39 -8.54 3.66
N GLU A 29 16.54 -7.26 4.01
CA GLU A 29 17.21 -6.24 3.18
C GLU A 29 16.64 -6.06 1.77
N CYS A 30 15.46 -6.61 1.47
CA CYS A 30 14.83 -6.46 0.17
C CYS A 30 14.51 -4.98 -0.13
N ARG A 31 14.55 -4.62 -1.43
CA ARG A 31 14.18 -3.29 -1.90
C ARG A 31 12.66 -3.17 -1.92
N ALA A 32 12.12 -2.39 -1.01
CA ALA A 32 10.69 -2.16 -0.86
C ALA A 32 10.26 -0.79 -1.40
N LEU A 33 9.08 -0.73 -2.00
CA LEU A 33 8.40 0.50 -2.39
C LEU A 33 7.10 0.64 -1.60
N ASP A 34 6.93 1.75 -0.88
CA ASP A 34 5.65 2.23 -0.38
C ASP A 34 5.06 3.20 -1.41
N LEU A 35 4.12 2.72 -2.24
CA LEU A 35 3.54 3.46 -3.36
C LEU A 35 2.30 4.23 -2.89
N ALA A 36 2.27 5.54 -3.10
CA ALA A 36 1.31 6.48 -2.52
C ALA A 36 1.34 6.42 -0.97
N CYS A 37 2.54 6.57 -0.40
CA CYS A 37 2.87 6.28 0.98
C CYS A 37 2.18 7.18 2.01
N GLY A 38 1.53 8.27 1.56
CA GLY A 38 0.96 9.25 2.48
C GLY A 38 2.02 9.80 3.45
N ARG A 39 1.73 9.76 4.74
CA ARG A 39 2.63 10.27 5.80
C ARG A 39 3.67 9.25 6.26
N GLY A 40 3.71 8.06 5.65
CA GLY A 40 4.82 7.13 5.72
C GLY A 40 4.80 6.12 6.88
N ALA A 41 3.68 5.90 7.56
CA ALA A 41 3.61 4.89 8.63
C ALA A 41 4.10 3.50 8.18
N ASN A 42 3.74 3.09 6.97
CA ASN A 42 4.18 1.81 6.40
C ASN A 42 5.67 1.85 6.04
N ALA A 43 6.14 2.95 5.44
CA ALA A 43 7.54 3.10 5.06
C ALA A 43 8.46 3.00 6.29
N LEU A 44 8.10 3.67 7.39
CA LEU A 44 8.85 3.59 8.66
C LEU A 44 8.81 2.18 9.24
N TYR A 45 7.65 1.53 9.22
CA TYR A 45 7.51 0.16 9.70
C TYR A 45 8.41 -0.83 8.91
N MET A 46 8.43 -0.71 7.58
CA MET A 46 9.32 -1.52 6.73
C MET A 46 10.80 -1.21 6.98
N ALA A 47 11.16 0.06 7.14
CA ALA A 47 12.54 0.46 7.46
C ALA A 47 12.99 -0.06 8.83
N ALA A 48 12.13 0.01 9.84
CA ALA A 48 12.39 -0.57 11.17
C ALA A 48 12.53 -2.10 11.13
N ALA A 49 11.88 -2.75 10.18
CA ALA A 49 12.04 -4.19 9.92
C ALA A 49 13.33 -4.53 9.10
N GLY A 50 14.15 -3.53 8.76
CA GLY A 50 15.43 -3.72 8.06
C GLY A 50 15.35 -3.76 6.54
N LEU A 51 14.24 -3.34 5.92
CA LEU A 51 14.12 -3.29 4.48
C LEU A 51 14.74 -2.00 3.91
N ALA A 52 15.25 -2.06 2.67
CA ALA A 52 15.71 -0.89 1.92
C ALA A 52 14.50 -0.16 1.29
N VAL A 53 13.98 0.87 1.96
CA VAL A 53 12.68 1.47 1.64
C VAL A 53 12.78 2.69 0.76
N THR A 54 12.05 2.67 -0.34
CA THR A 54 11.68 3.83 -1.16
C THR A 54 10.21 4.16 -0.89
N ALA A 55 9.86 5.45 -0.73
CA ALA A 55 8.49 5.89 -0.47
C ALA A 55 8.12 7.06 -1.38
N TRP A 56 6.99 6.96 -2.09
CA TRP A 56 6.53 7.99 -3.02
C TRP A 56 5.12 8.44 -2.70
N ASP A 57 4.92 9.74 -2.72
CA ASP A 57 3.59 10.36 -2.64
C ASP A 57 3.56 11.65 -3.49
N LEU A 58 2.37 12.01 -3.96
CA LEU A 58 2.16 13.27 -4.71
C LEU A 58 2.27 14.50 -3.81
N SER A 59 2.07 14.35 -2.49
CA SER A 59 2.01 15.44 -1.52
C SER A 59 3.40 15.76 -0.94
N PRO A 60 3.97 16.94 -1.22
CA PRO A 60 5.21 17.36 -0.57
C PRO A 60 5.07 17.51 0.96
N VAL A 61 3.86 17.78 1.45
CA VAL A 61 3.60 17.85 2.89
C VAL A 61 3.71 16.48 3.54
N ALA A 62 3.19 15.44 2.88
CA ALA A 62 3.30 14.06 3.35
C ALA A 62 4.77 13.60 3.38
N ILE A 63 5.51 13.84 2.31
CA ILE A 63 6.94 13.49 2.20
C ILE A 63 7.76 14.23 3.27
N SER A 64 7.57 15.54 3.47
CA SER A 64 8.28 16.28 4.51
C SER A 64 8.02 15.75 5.93
N ARG A 65 6.82 15.24 6.19
CA ARG A 65 6.48 14.60 7.47
C ARG A 65 7.17 13.26 7.64
N LEU A 66 7.19 12.45 6.60
CA LEU A 66 7.90 11.17 6.58
C LEU A 66 9.40 11.38 6.81
N ASP A 67 10.03 12.31 6.09
CA ASP A 67 11.46 12.61 6.25
C ASP A 67 11.80 13.00 7.69
N ARG A 68 10.97 13.87 8.30
CA ARG A 68 11.17 14.27 9.70
C ARG A 68 11.06 13.09 10.65
N ALA A 69 10.01 12.29 10.52
CA ALA A 69 9.81 11.12 11.37
C ALA A 69 10.92 10.07 11.20
N ALA A 70 11.40 9.85 9.97
CA ALA A 70 12.52 8.95 9.72
C ALA A 70 13.80 9.41 10.45
N VAL A 71 14.09 10.72 10.42
CA VAL A 71 15.23 11.29 11.16
C VAL A 71 15.05 11.14 12.67
N GLU A 72 13.86 11.44 13.19
CA GLU A 72 13.55 11.32 14.64
C GLU A 72 13.68 9.89 15.16
N GLU A 73 13.32 8.89 14.32
CA GLU A 73 13.41 7.46 14.63
C GLU A 73 14.76 6.83 14.26
N GLY A 74 15.68 7.58 13.65
CA GLY A 74 16.98 7.07 13.20
C GLY A 74 16.87 6.06 12.06
N LEU A 75 15.81 6.13 11.26
CA LEU A 75 15.54 5.23 10.15
C LEU A 75 15.96 5.85 8.81
N VAL A 76 16.32 5.00 7.83
CA VAL A 76 16.67 5.42 6.47
C VAL A 76 15.53 5.07 5.51
N VAL A 77 14.89 6.09 4.94
CA VAL A 77 13.85 5.98 3.92
C VAL A 77 14.18 6.91 2.77
N GLN A 78 14.16 6.40 1.54
CA GLN A 78 14.32 7.21 0.33
C GLN A 78 12.95 7.79 -0.08
N ALA A 79 12.53 8.87 0.55
CA ALA A 79 11.25 9.50 0.26
C ALA A 79 11.34 10.51 -0.87
N ALA A 80 10.33 10.55 -1.75
CA ALA A 80 10.29 11.50 -2.86
C ALA A 80 8.87 11.91 -3.23
N VAL A 81 8.69 13.18 -3.58
CA VAL A 81 7.48 13.67 -4.21
C VAL A 81 7.41 13.13 -5.63
N ARG A 82 6.41 12.29 -5.93
CA ARG A 82 6.26 11.66 -7.24
C ARG A 82 4.78 11.45 -7.60
N ASP A 83 4.42 11.86 -8.80
CA ASP A 83 3.17 11.45 -9.42
C ASP A 83 3.37 10.05 -10.01
N VAL A 84 2.86 9.04 -9.31
CA VAL A 84 3.04 7.63 -9.71
C VAL A 84 2.21 7.25 -10.93
N ILE A 85 1.21 8.06 -11.32
CA ILE A 85 0.42 7.87 -12.54
C ILE A 85 1.20 8.38 -13.74
N ALA A 86 1.74 9.60 -13.65
CA ALA A 86 2.54 10.19 -14.71
C ALA A 86 3.92 9.53 -14.87
N SER A 87 4.48 9.02 -13.76
CA SER A 87 5.80 8.40 -13.69
C SER A 87 5.73 7.10 -12.88
N PRO A 88 5.20 6.00 -13.47
CA PRO A 88 5.10 4.70 -12.80
C PRO A 88 6.47 4.15 -12.36
N PRO A 89 6.49 3.16 -11.45
CA PRO A 89 7.74 2.49 -11.08
C PRO A 89 8.35 1.73 -12.26
N GLU A 90 9.68 1.78 -12.36
CA GLU A 90 10.43 1.10 -13.41
C GLU A 90 10.31 -0.44 -13.30
N PRO A 91 10.24 -1.17 -14.43
CA PRO A 91 10.14 -2.63 -14.42
C PRO A 91 11.29 -3.30 -13.66
N ARG A 92 11.00 -4.40 -12.97
CA ARG A 92 11.96 -5.27 -12.26
C ARG A 92 12.87 -4.53 -11.28
N THR A 93 12.31 -3.56 -10.56
CA THR A 93 13.09 -2.70 -9.64
C THR A 93 12.97 -3.14 -8.18
N PHE A 94 11.80 -3.62 -7.77
CA PHE A 94 11.49 -3.86 -6.37
C PHE A 94 11.28 -5.34 -6.07
N ASP A 95 11.70 -5.73 -4.87
CA ASP A 95 11.47 -7.06 -4.31
C ASP A 95 10.12 -7.11 -3.55
N LEU A 96 9.66 -5.93 -3.06
CA LEU A 96 8.34 -5.75 -2.43
C LEU A 96 7.74 -4.43 -2.88
N ILE A 97 6.46 -4.43 -3.24
CA ILE A 97 5.67 -3.21 -3.44
C ILE A 97 4.46 -3.26 -2.52
N LEU A 98 4.30 -2.25 -1.69
CA LEU A 98 3.11 -2.02 -0.89
C LEU A 98 2.27 -0.92 -1.51
N VAL A 99 0.97 -1.18 -1.61
CA VAL A 99 -0.07 -0.20 -1.96
C VAL A 99 -1.15 -0.24 -0.89
N SER A 100 -1.35 0.85 -0.16
CA SER A 100 -2.36 0.92 0.88
C SER A 100 -3.26 2.15 0.73
N PHE A 101 -4.58 1.93 0.76
CA PHE A 101 -5.60 2.99 0.68
C PHE A 101 -5.48 3.91 -0.55
N PHE A 102 -4.95 3.37 -1.62
CA PHE A 102 -4.83 3.99 -2.93
C PHE A 102 -5.37 3.02 -3.99
N LEU A 103 -6.17 3.51 -4.94
CA LEU A 103 -6.73 2.68 -6.01
C LEU A 103 -6.68 3.46 -7.32
N GLU A 104 -5.78 3.04 -8.20
CA GLU A 104 -5.68 3.46 -9.59
C GLU A 104 -5.54 2.23 -10.47
N ARG A 105 -6.62 1.83 -11.09
CA ARG A 105 -6.73 0.57 -11.85
C ARG A 105 -5.76 0.50 -13.02
N GLY A 106 -5.59 1.62 -13.73
CA GLY A 106 -4.66 1.75 -14.85
C GLY A 106 -3.20 1.53 -14.48
N LEU A 107 -2.86 1.64 -13.19
CA LEU A 107 -1.48 1.46 -12.70
C LEU A 107 -1.14 -0.02 -12.41
N ALA A 108 -2.13 -0.90 -12.30
CA ALA A 108 -1.90 -2.30 -11.91
C ALA A 108 -0.89 -3.05 -12.81
N PRO A 109 -0.92 -2.91 -14.15
CA PRO A 109 0.09 -3.55 -14.99
C PRO A 109 1.52 -3.04 -14.72
N ALA A 110 1.69 -1.74 -14.47
CA ALA A 110 2.99 -1.16 -14.17
C ALA A 110 3.50 -1.61 -12.79
N ILE A 111 2.63 -1.69 -11.79
CA ILE A 111 2.98 -2.25 -10.46
C ILE A 111 3.47 -3.69 -10.61
N ALA A 112 2.71 -4.54 -11.31
CA ALA A 112 3.11 -5.93 -11.54
C ALA A 112 4.43 -6.04 -12.34
N ALA A 113 4.65 -5.14 -13.33
CA ALA A 113 5.90 -5.10 -14.09
C ALA A 113 7.11 -4.69 -13.22
N ALA A 114 6.90 -3.79 -12.26
CA ALA A 114 7.95 -3.25 -11.41
C ALA A 114 8.50 -4.25 -10.38
N LEU A 115 7.76 -5.30 -10.08
CA LEU A 115 8.26 -6.41 -9.27
C LEU A 115 9.33 -7.20 -10.02
N LYS A 116 10.38 -7.59 -9.31
CA LYS A 116 11.34 -8.61 -9.77
C LYS A 116 10.70 -10.00 -9.74
N PRO A 117 11.23 -10.99 -10.49
CA PRO A 117 10.83 -12.40 -10.29
C PRO A 117 10.96 -12.80 -8.80
N GLY A 118 9.93 -13.44 -8.25
CA GLY A 118 9.84 -13.75 -6.82
C GLY A 118 9.46 -12.58 -5.91
N GLY A 119 9.33 -11.38 -6.47
CA GLY A 119 8.93 -10.18 -5.70
C GLY A 119 7.46 -10.22 -5.29
N LEU A 120 7.14 -9.54 -4.20
CA LEU A 120 5.83 -9.56 -3.55
C LEU A 120 5.08 -8.24 -3.71
N LEU A 121 3.81 -8.33 -4.09
CA LEU A 121 2.84 -7.25 -3.99
C LEU A 121 2.06 -7.40 -2.68
N TYR A 122 1.99 -6.34 -1.89
CA TYR A 122 1.08 -6.19 -0.76
C TYR A 122 0.09 -5.11 -1.11
N TYR A 123 -1.19 -5.44 -1.15
CA TYR A 123 -2.24 -4.49 -1.49
C TYR A 123 -3.36 -4.52 -0.47
N GLN A 124 -3.82 -3.36 -0.01
CA GLN A 124 -4.98 -3.21 0.87
C GLN A 124 -5.72 -1.93 0.55
N THR A 125 -7.02 -2.01 0.28
CA THR A 125 -7.85 -0.82 0.14
C THR A 125 -9.33 -1.12 0.39
N TYR A 126 -10.15 -0.07 0.37
CA TYR A 126 -11.58 -0.16 0.67
C TYR A 126 -12.37 -0.87 -0.42
N SER A 127 -13.38 -1.65 -0.01
CA SER A 127 -14.37 -2.28 -0.89
C SER A 127 -15.68 -1.47 -0.93
N ARG A 128 -16.48 -1.66 -1.99
CA ARG A 128 -17.82 -1.03 -2.11
C ARG A 128 -18.81 -1.59 -1.09
N ALA A 129 -18.79 -2.91 -0.88
CA ALA A 129 -19.59 -3.54 0.14
C ALA A 129 -18.98 -3.27 1.52
N ALA A 130 -19.42 -2.20 2.16
CA ALA A 130 -18.93 -1.72 3.43
C ALA A 130 -20.00 -1.81 4.52
N VAL A 131 -19.56 -2.05 5.74
CA VAL A 131 -20.39 -2.06 6.97
C VAL A 131 -20.39 -0.69 7.63
N THR A 132 -19.29 0.08 7.44
CA THR A 132 -19.11 1.41 8.00
C THR A 132 -19.00 2.47 6.90
N ASP A 133 -19.05 3.74 7.29
CA ASP A 133 -18.82 4.88 6.38
C ASP A 133 -17.33 5.24 6.22
N GLU A 134 -16.42 4.38 6.69
CA GLU A 134 -14.98 4.63 6.56
C GLU A 134 -14.52 4.58 5.11
N GLY A 135 -13.51 5.41 4.80
CA GLY A 135 -12.88 5.46 3.50
C GLY A 135 -13.42 6.52 2.55
N PRO A 136 -13.17 6.39 1.24
CA PRO A 136 -13.60 7.36 0.24
C PRO A 136 -15.12 7.30 0.03
N SER A 137 -15.76 8.46 -0.11
CA SER A 137 -17.20 8.56 -0.41
C SER A 137 -17.54 8.17 -1.85
N SER A 138 -16.57 8.26 -2.78
CA SER A 138 -16.78 7.89 -4.17
C SER A 138 -16.45 6.42 -4.40
N GLU A 139 -17.40 5.69 -5.00
CA GLU A 139 -17.27 4.27 -5.32
C GLU A 139 -16.12 3.97 -6.30
N GLN A 140 -15.72 4.92 -7.13
CA GLN A 140 -14.58 4.76 -8.05
C GLN A 140 -13.27 4.45 -7.33
N PHE A 141 -13.14 4.84 -6.05
CA PHE A 141 -11.98 4.56 -5.19
C PHE A 141 -12.20 3.37 -4.26
N ARG A 142 -13.24 2.57 -4.51
CA ARG A 142 -13.55 1.34 -3.79
C ARG A 142 -13.53 0.15 -4.75
N LEU A 143 -13.10 -0.99 -4.24
CA LEU A 143 -13.01 -2.24 -5.01
C LEU A 143 -14.39 -2.88 -5.21
N ASP A 144 -14.60 -3.45 -6.38
CA ASP A 144 -15.63 -4.45 -6.61
C ASP A 144 -15.25 -5.81 -6.04
N ASP A 145 -16.17 -6.77 -6.13
CA ASP A 145 -16.00 -8.14 -5.66
C ASP A 145 -14.84 -8.83 -6.37
N ASN A 146 -13.87 -9.34 -5.61
CA ASN A 146 -12.68 -10.02 -6.13
C ASN A 146 -11.79 -9.17 -7.06
N GLU A 147 -12.00 -7.86 -7.13
CA GLU A 147 -11.32 -7.01 -8.11
C GLU A 147 -9.79 -7.01 -7.98
N LEU A 148 -9.23 -7.15 -6.76
CA LEU A 148 -7.77 -7.28 -6.63
C LEU A 148 -7.21 -8.51 -7.36
N LEU A 149 -7.97 -9.59 -7.45
CA LEU A 149 -7.56 -10.79 -8.20
C LEU A 149 -7.59 -10.54 -9.70
N GLU A 150 -8.56 -9.77 -10.18
CA GLU A 150 -8.70 -9.41 -11.58
C GLU A 150 -7.65 -8.38 -12.03
N LEU A 151 -7.27 -7.44 -11.15
CA LEU A 151 -6.24 -6.45 -11.43
C LEU A 151 -4.84 -7.05 -11.56
N PHE A 152 -4.57 -8.18 -10.89
CA PHE A 152 -3.25 -8.82 -10.86
C PHE A 152 -3.28 -10.29 -11.31
N PRO A 153 -3.83 -10.61 -12.49
CA PRO A 153 -4.08 -11.99 -12.93
C PRO A 153 -2.80 -12.79 -13.21
N THR A 154 -1.66 -12.12 -13.38
CA THR A 154 -0.37 -12.74 -13.66
C THR A 154 0.45 -13.06 -12.41
N LEU A 155 0.00 -12.61 -11.25
CA LEU A 155 0.67 -12.86 -9.98
C LEU A 155 0.09 -14.12 -9.30
N LYS A 156 0.94 -14.84 -8.59
CA LYS A 156 0.52 -16.00 -7.78
C LYS A 156 0.02 -15.53 -6.43
N ILE A 157 -1.24 -15.80 -6.11
CA ILE A 157 -1.86 -15.39 -4.86
C ILE A 157 -1.25 -16.19 -3.70
N ARG A 158 -0.82 -15.50 -2.64
CA ARG A 158 -0.28 -16.08 -1.42
C ARG A 158 -1.22 -15.89 -0.24
N VAL A 159 -1.81 -14.69 -0.10
CA VAL A 159 -2.83 -14.34 0.88
C VAL A 159 -3.89 -13.51 0.19
N TYR A 160 -5.15 -13.83 0.42
CA TYR A 160 -6.28 -13.00 0.01
C TYR A 160 -7.35 -13.04 1.09
N ARG A 161 -7.91 -11.88 1.41
CA ARG A 161 -9.00 -11.77 2.36
C ARG A 161 -9.97 -10.67 1.97
N GLU A 162 -11.21 -11.03 1.76
CA GLU A 162 -12.33 -10.14 1.48
C GLU A 162 -13.61 -10.81 1.99
N GLU A 163 -14.15 -10.32 3.11
CA GLU A 163 -15.32 -10.92 3.76
C GLU A 163 -16.64 -10.22 3.42
N ARG A 164 -16.56 -8.97 3.02
CA ARG A 164 -17.71 -8.13 2.63
C ARG A 164 -18.82 -8.17 3.69
N LEU A 165 -20.07 -8.44 3.29
CA LEU A 165 -21.26 -8.47 4.14
C LEU A 165 -21.68 -9.90 4.55
N LEU A 166 -20.81 -10.91 4.36
CA LEU A 166 -21.14 -12.28 4.73
C LEU A 166 -21.16 -12.49 6.24
N GLY A 167 -22.16 -13.22 6.71
CA GLY A 167 -22.29 -13.64 8.11
C GLY A 167 -22.49 -12.49 9.10
N ASP A 168 -21.88 -12.63 10.28
CA ASP A 168 -21.94 -11.62 11.33
C ASP A 168 -21.03 -10.42 10.99
N THR A 169 -21.61 -9.33 10.53
CA THR A 169 -20.90 -8.13 10.09
C THR A 169 -20.22 -7.33 11.23
N HIS A 170 -20.51 -7.67 12.50
CA HIS A 170 -19.81 -7.07 13.64
C HIS A 170 -18.44 -7.71 13.91
N ARG A 171 -18.08 -8.74 13.16
CA ARG A 171 -16.82 -9.51 13.32
C ARG A 171 -16.07 -9.61 12.01
N GLY A 172 -14.78 -9.96 12.11
CA GLY A 172 -13.95 -10.28 10.96
C GLY A 172 -13.31 -9.07 10.29
N TRP A 173 -12.97 -9.26 9.02
CA TRP A 173 -12.32 -8.25 8.16
C TRP A 173 -13.38 -7.56 7.29
N ARG A 174 -13.71 -6.33 7.62
CA ARG A 174 -14.79 -5.60 6.95
C ARG A 174 -14.27 -4.39 6.18
N ASP A 175 -15.09 -3.88 5.27
CA ASP A 175 -14.90 -2.63 4.51
C ASP A 175 -13.70 -2.60 3.56
N MET A 176 -12.86 -3.63 3.56
CA MET A 176 -11.61 -3.68 2.82
C MET A 176 -11.35 -5.06 2.23
N ALA A 177 -10.50 -5.10 1.21
CA ALA A 177 -9.85 -6.32 0.75
C ALA A 177 -8.33 -6.20 0.89
N MET A 178 -7.64 -7.34 1.11
CA MET A 178 -6.19 -7.41 1.10
C MET A 178 -5.69 -8.56 0.26
N LEU A 179 -4.53 -8.33 -0.37
CA LEU A 179 -3.85 -9.29 -1.23
C LEU A 179 -2.35 -9.29 -0.92
N VAL A 180 -1.77 -10.47 -0.77
CA VAL A 180 -0.34 -10.70 -0.97
C VAL A 180 -0.18 -11.63 -2.16
N ALA A 181 0.56 -11.19 -3.17
CA ALA A 181 0.77 -11.95 -4.39
C ALA A 181 2.23 -11.88 -4.85
N GLU A 182 2.72 -12.97 -5.44
CA GLU A 182 4.10 -13.15 -5.87
C GLU A 182 4.21 -13.13 -7.38
N LYS A 183 5.20 -12.43 -7.91
CA LYS A 183 5.54 -12.47 -9.32
C LYS A 183 6.28 -13.78 -9.67
N ALA A 184 5.80 -14.48 -10.70
CA ALA A 184 6.44 -15.67 -11.23
C ALA A 184 7.84 -15.40 -11.80
#